data_9a03551088e3beb3d64e7f46ccd76c2c
#
_entry.id   9a03551088e3beb3d64e7f46ccd76c2c
#
_cell.length_a   1.000
_cell.length_b   1.000
_cell.length_c   1.000
_cell.angle_alpha   90.00
_cell.angle_beta   90.00
_cell.angle_gamma   90.00
#
_symmetry.space_group_name_H-M   'P 1'
#
loop_
_entity.id
_entity.type
_entity.pdbx_description
1 polymer ?
#
loop_
_entity_poly.entity_id
_entity_poly.type
_entity_poly.pdbx_seq_one_letter_code
_entity_poly.pdbx_strand_id
1 'polypeptide(L)'
;MPSSPKITSSRELAKLAGVSHMTVSRAFRNDPSISEATRERILELAAKHGYQPNPIHTLHMRKKPSGQEARSAKGSIAFIHNNFQKNVPKSSWKYVAHNLPILEGMEAQAATYGFALDEFYVGHEPGGISPTRLNGILKARGILGVIVGPPTHAAAYEGIDWDHHVGVTLTHREYPPYLPRVSFDSLHTVASCLQELQSLGYKRIGLSIPAKHDSSQLHVWSGCLLMHHRMYPCGMKDPLFSYPSPNIKDVVDDFYAWVDEQKPDAIICIDRYSRELLQAKGIRVPQDIALAHSAVERDVADWSGYKIDRSAQGRATVDLLMSRMIHNEFGIPASSTETLLRGQWQHGSTSRPPG
;
A
#
# COMPACT_ATOMS: atom_id res chain seq x y z
N MET A 1 10.05 40.22 2.20
CA MET A 1 9.63 40.48 0.81
C MET A 1 8.28 39.80 0.59
N PRO A 2 7.26 40.49 0.08
CA PRO A 2 5.98 39.81 -0.17
C PRO A 2 6.19 38.72 -1.23
N SER A 3 5.77 37.50 -0.91
CA SER A 3 5.81 36.37 -1.83
C SER A 3 4.93 36.68 -3.06
N SER A 4 5.52 36.56 -4.25
CA SER A 4 4.75 36.68 -5.50
C SER A 4 3.57 35.70 -5.48
N PRO A 5 2.37 36.07 -5.94
CA PRO A 5 1.21 35.19 -5.92
C PRO A 5 1.53 33.92 -6.70
N LYS A 6 1.27 32.77 -6.07
CA LYS A 6 1.47 31.43 -6.67
C LYS A 6 0.48 31.26 -7.82
N ILE A 7 0.98 31.02 -9.04
CA ILE A 7 0.15 30.76 -10.21
C ILE A 7 -0.33 29.31 -10.18
N THR A 8 -1.63 29.09 -10.31
CA THR A 8 -2.26 27.76 -10.22
C THR A 8 -2.79 27.22 -11.55
N SER A 9 -2.85 28.06 -12.61
CA SER A 9 -3.38 27.65 -13.91
C SER A 9 -2.51 28.07 -15.09
N SER A 10 -2.55 27.25 -16.16
CA SER A 10 -1.89 27.58 -17.43
C SER A 10 -2.43 28.87 -18.08
N ARG A 11 -3.68 29.24 -17.77
CA ARG A 11 -4.29 30.50 -18.26
C ARG A 11 -3.69 31.73 -17.57
N GLU A 12 -3.42 31.63 -16.27
CA GLU A 12 -2.76 32.70 -15.51
C GLU A 12 -1.32 32.88 -15.98
N LEU A 13 -0.60 31.76 -16.17
CA LEU A 13 0.77 31.82 -16.71
C LEU A 13 0.80 32.38 -18.13
N ALA A 14 -0.16 32.01 -18.98
CA ALA A 14 -0.29 32.53 -20.33
C ALA A 14 -0.52 34.04 -20.35
N LYS A 15 -1.39 34.51 -19.45
CA LYS A 15 -1.67 35.96 -19.26
C LYS A 15 -0.41 36.72 -18.83
N LEU A 16 0.35 36.15 -17.89
CA LEU A 16 1.60 36.73 -17.41
C LEU A 16 2.70 36.76 -18.49
N ALA A 17 2.80 35.69 -19.28
CA ALA A 17 3.75 35.53 -20.36
C ALA A 17 3.34 36.28 -21.64
N GLY A 18 2.14 36.87 -21.72
CA GLY A 18 1.64 37.56 -22.90
C GLY A 18 1.44 36.64 -24.11
N VAL A 19 1.07 35.36 -23.87
CA VAL A 19 0.88 34.35 -24.92
C VAL A 19 -0.46 33.61 -24.76
N SER A 20 -0.85 32.79 -25.75
CA SER A 20 -2.01 31.95 -25.60
C SER A 20 -1.74 30.78 -24.61
N HIS A 21 -2.78 30.25 -23.97
CA HIS A 21 -2.63 29.05 -23.13
C HIS A 21 -2.14 27.84 -23.93
N MET A 22 -2.43 27.80 -25.24
CA MET A 22 -1.94 26.80 -26.16
C MET A 22 -0.42 26.90 -26.34
N THR A 23 0.11 28.13 -26.42
CA THR A 23 1.55 28.41 -26.49
C THR A 23 2.27 27.93 -25.21
N VAL A 24 1.69 28.21 -24.03
CA VAL A 24 2.20 27.66 -22.76
C VAL A 24 2.23 26.14 -22.79
N SER A 25 1.13 25.50 -23.20
CA SER A 25 1.05 24.04 -23.32
C SER A 25 2.07 23.45 -24.28
N ARG A 26 2.37 24.13 -25.39
CA ARG A 26 3.38 23.71 -26.37
C ARG A 26 4.80 23.89 -25.84
N ALA A 27 5.06 24.97 -25.11
CA ALA A 27 6.36 25.23 -24.48
C ALA A 27 6.75 24.11 -23.51
N PHE A 28 5.84 23.67 -22.64
CA PHE A 28 6.06 22.54 -21.72
C PHE A 28 6.21 21.18 -22.42
N ARG A 29 5.72 21.04 -23.65
CA ARG A 29 5.87 19.81 -24.44
C ARG A 29 7.09 19.81 -25.35
N ASN A 30 7.91 20.82 -25.28
CA ASN A 30 9.07 20.98 -26.18
C ASN A 30 8.67 20.94 -27.66
N ASP A 31 7.51 21.51 -28.01
CA ASP A 31 6.97 21.52 -29.38
C ASP A 31 7.86 22.39 -30.26
N PRO A 32 8.37 21.87 -31.39
CA PRO A 32 9.25 22.63 -32.30
C PRO A 32 8.59 23.84 -32.95
N SER A 33 7.27 23.97 -32.89
CA SER A 33 6.56 25.17 -33.38
C SER A 33 6.71 26.40 -32.49
N ILE A 34 7.35 26.27 -31.30
CA ILE A 34 7.64 27.37 -30.39
C ILE A 34 9.13 27.68 -30.45
N SER A 35 9.48 28.96 -30.61
CA SER A 35 10.87 29.39 -30.59
C SER A 35 11.51 29.13 -29.22
N GLU A 36 12.81 28.82 -29.22
CA GLU A 36 13.61 28.57 -28.01
C GLU A 36 13.45 29.70 -27.00
N ALA A 37 13.61 30.95 -27.44
CA ALA A 37 13.48 32.13 -26.58
C ALA A 37 12.09 32.29 -25.94
N THR A 38 11.03 31.94 -26.66
CA THR A 38 9.67 31.95 -26.10
C THR A 38 9.49 30.83 -25.09
N ARG A 39 10.05 29.64 -25.34
CA ARG A 39 10.01 28.51 -24.45
C ARG A 39 10.73 28.79 -23.14
N GLU A 40 11.98 29.25 -23.22
CA GLU A 40 12.77 29.60 -22.04
C GLU A 40 12.07 30.66 -21.18
N ARG A 41 11.55 31.72 -21.75
CA ARG A 41 10.79 32.75 -21.03
C ARG A 41 9.58 32.19 -20.28
N ILE A 42 8.82 31.25 -20.91
CA ILE A 42 7.67 30.63 -20.28
C ILE A 42 8.10 29.72 -19.11
N LEU A 43 9.18 28.94 -19.29
CA LEU A 43 9.71 28.05 -18.26
C LEU A 43 10.28 28.83 -17.07
N GLU A 44 10.98 29.93 -17.32
CA GLU A 44 11.49 30.84 -16.25
C GLU A 44 10.33 31.45 -15.46
N LEU A 45 9.30 31.95 -16.13
CA LEU A 45 8.12 32.49 -15.47
C LEU A 45 7.41 31.43 -14.64
N ALA A 46 7.28 30.21 -15.17
CA ALA A 46 6.71 29.07 -14.46
C ALA A 46 7.49 28.75 -13.19
N ALA A 47 8.83 28.65 -13.29
CA ALA A 47 9.72 28.42 -12.14
C ALA A 47 9.62 29.54 -11.10
N LYS A 48 9.65 30.80 -11.54
CA LYS A 48 9.54 31.98 -10.66
C LYS A 48 8.25 32.03 -9.85
N HIS A 49 7.14 31.55 -10.43
CA HIS A 49 5.82 31.58 -9.81
C HIS A 49 5.35 30.21 -9.29
N GLY A 50 6.25 29.20 -9.29
CA GLY A 50 5.96 27.85 -8.80
C GLY A 50 4.86 27.14 -9.59
N TYR A 51 4.65 27.49 -10.88
CA TYR A 51 3.68 26.82 -11.73
C TYR A 51 4.28 25.55 -12.32
N GLN A 52 3.54 24.45 -12.18
CA GLN A 52 3.79 23.20 -12.91
C GLN A 52 2.53 22.80 -13.65
N PRO A 53 2.65 22.36 -14.93
CA PRO A 53 1.49 21.91 -15.69
C PRO A 53 0.91 20.65 -15.04
N ASN A 54 -0.43 20.58 -14.99
CA ASN A 54 -1.09 19.38 -14.53
C ASN A 54 -0.72 18.20 -15.45
N PRO A 55 -0.07 17.13 -14.95
CA PRO A 55 0.40 16.01 -15.75
C PRO A 55 -0.73 15.31 -16.51
N ILE A 56 -1.91 15.20 -15.90
CA ILE A 56 -3.09 14.57 -16.51
C ILE A 56 -3.60 15.40 -17.67
N HIS A 57 -3.69 16.73 -17.53
CA HIS A 57 -4.05 17.61 -18.64
C HIS A 57 -3.04 17.54 -19.79
N THR A 58 -1.75 17.47 -19.48
CA THR A 58 -0.69 17.34 -20.49
C THR A 58 -0.79 16.00 -21.23
N LEU A 59 -1.17 14.94 -20.56
CA LEU A 59 -1.36 13.60 -21.13
C LEU A 59 -2.66 13.48 -21.93
N HIS A 60 -3.77 14.05 -21.47
CA HIS A 60 -5.03 14.08 -22.24
C HIS A 60 -4.96 14.93 -23.51
N MET A 61 -4.08 15.94 -23.55
CA MET A 61 -3.87 16.82 -24.72
C MET A 61 -2.89 16.27 -25.74
N ARG A 62 -2.16 15.18 -25.46
CA ARG A 62 -1.38 14.48 -26.50
C ARG A 62 -2.39 13.92 -27.51
N LYS A 63 -2.24 14.33 -28.79
CA LYS A 63 -3.11 13.98 -29.93
C LYS A 63 -3.65 12.56 -29.82
N LYS A 64 -4.98 12.39 -29.97
CA LYS A 64 -5.58 11.08 -30.23
C LYS A 64 -4.84 10.44 -31.41
N PRO A 65 -4.19 9.28 -31.26
CA PRO A 65 -3.66 8.54 -32.38
C PRO A 65 -4.86 8.12 -33.26
N SER A 66 -4.79 8.40 -34.55
CA SER A 66 -5.73 7.86 -35.52
C SER A 66 -5.33 6.41 -35.78
N GLY A 67 -6.18 5.44 -35.46
CA GLY A 67 -5.96 4.04 -35.79
C GLY A 67 -5.70 3.12 -34.61
N GLN A 68 -5.24 1.90 -34.88
CA GLN A 68 -5.02 0.79 -33.95
C GLN A 68 -4.05 1.07 -32.77
N GLU A 69 -3.29 2.18 -32.80
CA GLU A 69 -2.39 2.62 -31.71
C GLU A 69 -3.13 3.21 -30.49
N ALA A 70 -4.46 3.31 -30.53
CA ALA A 70 -5.27 3.86 -29.43
C ALA A 70 -5.25 3.03 -28.12
N ARG A 71 -4.53 1.90 -28.08
CA ARG A 71 -4.35 1.03 -26.91
C ARG A 71 -3.00 1.18 -26.21
N SER A 72 -2.11 2.03 -26.71
CA SER A 72 -0.82 2.31 -26.07
C SER A 72 -1.02 3.29 -24.89
N ALA A 73 -0.52 2.94 -23.73
CA ALA A 73 -0.51 3.82 -22.54
C ALA A 73 0.16 5.17 -22.88
N LYS A 74 -0.48 6.28 -22.48
CA LYS A 74 -0.02 7.64 -22.80
C LYS A 74 1.14 8.11 -21.91
N GLY A 75 1.48 7.36 -20.86
CA GLY A 75 2.53 7.63 -19.89
C GLY A 75 2.69 6.46 -18.94
N SER A 76 3.65 6.57 -18.03
CA SER A 76 3.87 5.57 -16.98
C SER A 76 3.82 6.21 -15.61
N ILE A 77 3.39 5.44 -14.61
CA ILE A 77 3.66 5.65 -13.19
C ILE A 77 4.60 4.56 -12.72
N ALA A 78 5.43 4.86 -11.72
CA ALA A 78 6.37 3.88 -11.18
C ALA A 78 5.78 3.20 -9.95
N PHE A 79 5.96 1.89 -9.85
CA PHE A 79 5.87 1.14 -8.62
C PHE A 79 7.28 0.73 -8.21
N ILE A 80 7.76 1.23 -7.07
CA ILE A 80 9.09 0.93 -6.55
C ILE A 80 8.97 0.06 -5.30
N HIS A 81 9.80 -0.97 -5.20
CA HIS A 81 9.86 -1.83 -4.03
C HIS A 81 11.29 -2.32 -3.79
N ASN A 82 11.58 -2.77 -2.58
CA ASN A 82 12.89 -3.32 -2.20
C ASN A 82 12.79 -4.76 -1.67
N ASN A 83 11.73 -5.48 -2.01
CA ASN A 83 11.53 -6.87 -1.59
C ASN A 83 12.36 -7.82 -2.46
N PHE A 84 13.48 -8.29 -1.92
CA PHE A 84 14.37 -9.26 -2.57
C PHE A 84 13.92 -10.70 -2.28
N GLN A 85 13.85 -11.52 -3.33
CA GLN A 85 13.64 -12.96 -3.19
C GLN A 85 14.82 -13.73 -3.86
N LYS A 86 15.60 -14.42 -3.04
CA LYS A 86 16.88 -15.06 -3.42
C LYS A 86 16.82 -16.00 -4.62
N ASN A 87 15.68 -16.61 -4.89
CA ASN A 87 15.54 -17.64 -5.94
C ASN A 87 14.66 -17.20 -7.13
N VAL A 88 14.41 -15.90 -7.26
CA VAL A 88 13.60 -15.36 -8.34
C VAL A 88 14.48 -14.54 -9.28
N PRO A 89 14.55 -14.86 -10.59
CA PRO A 89 15.46 -14.23 -11.55
C PRO A 89 15.30 -12.72 -11.70
N LYS A 90 14.12 -12.20 -11.38
CA LYS A 90 13.82 -10.77 -11.26
C LYS A 90 13.07 -10.62 -9.95
N SER A 91 13.60 -9.78 -9.06
CA SER A 91 12.94 -9.45 -7.78
C SER A 91 11.65 -8.71 -8.07
N SER A 92 10.61 -9.44 -8.44
CA SER A 92 9.30 -8.89 -8.73
C SER A 92 8.34 -9.17 -7.60
N TRP A 93 7.62 -8.14 -7.23
CA TRP A 93 6.63 -8.17 -6.16
C TRP A 93 5.47 -9.15 -6.43
N LYS A 94 5.18 -9.44 -7.70
CA LYS A 94 4.16 -10.41 -8.12
C LYS A 94 4.42 -11.86 -7.70
N TYR A 95 5.68 -12.22 -7.40
CA TYR A 95 6.00 -13.57 -6.94
C TYR A 95 5.65 -13.84 -5.48
N VAL A 96 5.24 -12.84 -4.74
CA VAL A 96 4.65 -13.00 -3.41
C VAL A 96 3.15 -13.10 -3.58
N ALA A 97 2.58 -14.28 -3.34
CA ALA A 97 1.20 -14.62 -3.69
C ALA A 97 0.15 -13.59 -3.20
N HIS A 98 0.30 -13.08 -1.98
CA HIS A 98 -0.60 -12.06 -1.43
C HIS A 98 -0.40 -10.65 -2.00
N ASN A 99 0.70 -10.39 -2.72
CA ASN A 99 0.95 -9.10 -3.37
C ASN A 99 0.36 -9.02 -4.77
N LEU A 100 0.21 -10.17 -5.45
CA LEU A 100 -0.29 -10.21 -6.83
C LEU A 100 -1.64 -9.50 -7.01
N PRO A 101 -2.65 -9.69 -6.16
CA PRO A 101 -3.93 -8.98 -6.32
C PRO A 101 -3.79 -7.46 -6.17
N ILE A 102 -2.85 -6.97 -5.34
CA ILE A 102 -2.59 -5.53 -5.19
C ILE A 102 -2.01 -4.98 -6.50
N LEU A 103 -1.02 -5.69 -7.06
CA LEU A 103 -0.37 -5.30 -8.32
C LEU A 103 -1.39 -5.29 -9.48
N GLU A 104 -2.19 -6.34 -9.61
CA GLU A 104 -3.27 -6.43 -10.61
C GLU A 104 -4.27 -5.27 -10.46
N GLY A 105 -4.63 -4.92 -9.21
CA GLY A 105 -5.48 -3.78 -8.92
C GLY A 105 -4.87 -2.45 -9.31
N MET A 106 -3.56 -2.26 -9.07
CA MET A 106 -2.83 -1.06 -9.49
C MET A 106 -2.74 -0.96 -11.02
N GLU A 107 -2.39 -2.06 -11.71
CA GLU A 107 -2.29 -2.10 -13.17
C GLU A 107 -3.65 -1.78 -13.84
N ALA A 108 -4.71 -2.45 -13.39
CA ALA A 108 -6.05 -2.23 -13.90
C ALA A 108 -6.51 -0.77 -13.71
N GLN A 109 -6.28 -0.20 -12.52
CA GLN A 109 -6.68 1.17 -12.23
C GLN A 109 -5.83 2.20 -12.98
N ALA A 110 -4.50 1.99 -13.08
CA ALA A 110 -3.62 2.85 -13.86
C ALA A 110 -4.06 2.91 -15.33
N ALA A 111 -4.44 1.75 -15.90
CA ALA A 111 -4.94 1.66 -17.26
C ALA A 111 -6.22 2.48 -17.49
N THR A 112 -7.13 2.60 -16.51
CA THR A 112 -8.34 3.44 -16.61
C THR A 112 -7.99 4.93 -16.78
N TYR A 113 -6.86 5.36 -16.17
CA TYR A 113 -6.32 6.71 -16.32
C TYR A 113 -5.40 6.87 -17.54
N GLY A 114 -5.18 5.80 -18.30
CA GLY A 114 -4.31 5.81 -19.49
C GLY A 114 -2.81 5.73 -19.18
N PHE A 115 -2.45 5.20 -17.99
CA PHE A 115 -1.06 4.97 -17.60
C PHE A 115 -0.70 3.49 -17.63
N ALA A 116 0.56 3.20 -17.96
CA ALA A 116 1.19 1.93 -17.64
C ALA A 116 1.78 1.97 -16.22
N LEU A 117 1.89 0.82 -15.58
CA LEU A 117 2.59 0.67 -14.30
C LEU A 117 3.97 0.05 -14.58
N ASP A 118 5.04 0.81 -14.35
CA ASP A 118 6.42 0.34 -14.48
C ASP A 118 6.95 -0.09 -13.09
N GLU A 119 7.32 -1.36 -12.95
CA GLU A 119 7.84 -1.92 -11.70
C GLU A 119 9.35 -1.77 -11.62
N PHE A 120 9.89 -1.26 -10.51
CA PHE A 120 11.32 -1.11 -10.25
C PHE A 120 11.70 -1.72 -8.91
N TYR A 121 12.72 -2.58 -8.92
CA TYR A 121 13.34 -3.10 -7.71
C TYR A 121 14.51 -2.19 -7.30
N VAL A 122 14.40 -1.59 -6.10
CA VAL A 122 15.42 -0.73 -5.49
C VAL A 122 16.23 -1.54 -4.48
N GLY A 123 17.54 -1.63 -4.67
CA GLY A 123 18.41 -2.37 -3.77
C GLY A 123 19.80 -2.59 -4.33
N HIS A 124 20.67 -3.12 -3.49
CA HIS A 124 22.07 -3.45 -3.84
C HIS A 124 22.24 -4.89 -4.32
N GLU A 125 21.22 -5.72 -4.19
CA GLU A 125 21.22 -7.12 -4.59
C GLU A 125 21.18 -7.26 -6.13
N PRO A 126 21.54 -8.44 -6.69
CA PRO A 126 21.52 -8.65 -8.14
C PRO A 126 20.17 -8.31 -8.77
N GLY A 127 20.21 -7.42 -9.76
CA GLY A 127 19.02 -6.92 -10.45
C GLY A 127 18.41 -5.67 -9.81
N GLY A 128 18.92 -5.21 -8.67
CA GLY A 128 18.48 -3.98 -8.03
C GLY A 128 19.02 -2.73 -8.72
N ILE A 129 18.26 -1.64 -8.59
CA ILE A 129 18.62 -0.32 -9.11
C ILE A 129 18.96 0.57 -7.92
N SER A 130 20.09 1.28 -7.95
CA SER A 130 20.39 2.29 -6.93
C SER A 130 19.41 3.47 -7.02
N PRO A 131 19.12 4.16 -5.90
CA PRO A 131 18.25 5.36 -5.91
C PRO A 131 18.70 6.41 -6.93
N THR A 132 20.01 6.69 -7.02
CA THR A 132 20.55 7.64 -7.99
C THR A 132 20.26 7.24 -9.44
N ARG A 133 20.42 5.97 -9.78
CA ARG A 133 20.13 5.45 -11.12
C ARG A 133 18.63 5.50 -11.40
N LEU A 134 17.80 5.18 -10.40
CA LEU A 134 16.34 5.26 -10.51
C LEU A 134 15.88 6.67 -10.79
N ASN A 135 16.37 7.68 -10.04
CA ASN A 135 16.06 9.10 -10.29
C ASN A 135 16.34 9.50 -11.74
N GLY A 136 17.49 9.06 -12.31
CA GLY A 136 17.83 9.29 -13.72
C GLY A 136 16.82 8.65 -14.68
N ILE A 137 16.37 7.41 -14.40
CA ILE A 137 15.38 6.70 -15.21
C ILE A 137 14.02 7.38 -15.15
N LEU A 138 13.53 7.73 -13.94
CA LEU A 138 12.25 8.39 -13.74
C LEU A 138 12.21 9.74 -14.50
N LYS A 139 13.28 10.53 -14.36
CA LYS A 139 13.43 11.82 -15.07
C LYS A 139 13.46 11.64 -16.59
N ALA A 140 14.29 10.72 -17.09
CA ALA A 140 14.41 10.49 -18.55
C ALA A 140 13.11 10.01 -19.18
N ARG A 141 12.29 9.24 -18.46
CA ARG A 141 10.98 8.75 -18.91
C ARG A 141 9.83 9.72 -18.64
N GLY A 142 10.07 10.82 -17.90
CA GLY A 142 9.05 11.78 -17.50
C GLY A 142 8.01 11.19 -16.54
N ILE A 143 8.41 10.23 -15.72
CA ILE A 143 7.55 9.61 -14.71
C ILE A 143 7.48 10.52 -13.50
N LEU A 144 6.30 11.05 -13.20
CA LEU A 144 6.07 11.96 -12.08
C LEU A 144 5.42 11.27 -10.89
N GLY A 145 4.56 10.27 -11.14
CA GLY A 145 3.84 9.55 -10.11
C GLY A 145 4.59 8.30 -9.67
N VAL A 146 4.79 8.13 -8.37
CA VAL A 146 5.52 7.02 -7.76
C VAL A 146 4.71 6.38 -6.65
N ILE A 147 4.50 5.07 -6.74
CA ILE A 147 3.93 4.24 -5.68
C ILE A 147 5.07 3.50 -5.00
N VAL A 148 5.11 3.52 -3.69
CA VAL A 148 6.15 2.86 -2.88
C VAL A 148 5.58 1.62 -2.20
N GLY A 149 6.20 0.47 -2.42
CA GLY A 149 5.90 -0.77 -1.70
C GLY A 149 6.46 -0.76 -0.26
N PRO A 150 6.05 -1.74 0.57
CA PRO A 150 6.55 -1.85 1.93
C PRO A 150 8.08 -1.92 1.99
N PRO A 151 8.76 -1.05 2.75
CA PRO A 151 10.21 -1.10 2.91
C PRO A 151 10.61 -2.28 3.80
N THR A 152 11.74 -2.90 3.50
CA THR A 152 12.30 -3.96 4.35
C THR A 152 13.16 -3.42 5.49
N HIS A 153 13.61 -2.14 5.39
CA HIS A 153 14.39 -1.43 6.40
C HIS A 153 14.25 0.10 6.22
N ALA A 154 14.62 0.87 7.24
CA ALA A 154 14.43 2.33 7.30
C ALA A 154 15.06 3.10 6.13
N ALA A 155 16.22 2.67 5.64
CA ALA A 155 16.94 3.33 4.54
C ALA A 155 16.57 2.79 3.14
N ALA A 156 15.52 1.98 3.01
CA ALA A 156 15.18 1.27 1.77
C ALA A 156 15.02 2.20 0.54
N TYR A 157 14.52 3.41 0.77
CA TYR A 157 14.23 4.39 -0.30
C TYR A 157 14.96 5.72 -0.08
N GLU A 158 16.06 5.68 0.70
CA GLU A 158 16.93 6.84 0.88
C GLU A 158 17.60 7.22 -0.44
N GLY A 159 17.65 8.53 -0.73
CA GLY A 159 18.24 9.05 -1.97
C GLY A 159 17.29 9.14 -3.16
N ILE A 160 16.00 8.76 -3.00
CA ILE A 160 14.97 9.08 -4.00
C ILE A 160 14.69 10.60 -3.95
N ASP A 161 14.65 11.22 -5.12
CA ASP A 161 14.39 12.65 -5.31
C ASP A 161 12.89 12.95 -5.26
N TRP A 162 12.35 13.06 -4.04
CA TRP A 162 10.92 13.26 -3.85
C TRP A 162 10.42 14.63 -4.32
N ASP A 163 11.28 15.66 -4.35
CA ASP A 163 10.88 17.02 -4.73
C ASP A 163 10.40 17.10 -6.19
N HIS A 164 10.79 16.12 -7.01
CA HIS A 164 10.39 16.01 -8.41
C HIS A 164 9.29 14.98 -8.66
N HIS A 165 8.82 14.29 -7.62
CA HIS A 165 7.84 13.22 -7.75
C HIS A 165 6.64 13.42 -6.82
N VAL A 166 5.47 12.96 -7.28
CA VAL A 166 4.28 12.79 -6.46
C VAL A 166 4.29 11.37 -5.93
N GLY A 167 4.39 11.21 -4.61
CA GLY A 167 4.54 9.91 -3.97
C GLY A 167 3.30 9.48 -3.16
N VAL A 168 2.98 8.18 -3.21
CA VAL A 168 2.05 7.48 -2.30
C VAL A 168 2.64 6.14 -1.91
N THR A 169 2.16 5.53 -0.83
CA THR A 169 2.72 4.27 -0.33
C THR A 169 1.65 3.27 0.10
N LEU A 170 2.03 1.99 0.05
CA LEU A 170 1.30 0.85 0.63
C LEU A 170 1.91 0.42 1.98
N THR A 171 2.83 1.21 2.55
CA THR A 171 3.65 0.78 3.68
C THR A 171 2.92 0.82 5.00
N HIS A 172 3.46 0.07 5.96
CA HIS A 172 3.16 0.22 7.38
C HIS A 172 3.75 1.53 7.91
N ARG A 173 3.39 1.90 9.15
CA ARG A 173 3.72 3.20 9.75
C ARG A 173 5.19 3.36 10.17
N GLU A 174 5.97 2.28 10.17
CA GLU A 174 7.25 2.22 10.85
C GLU A 174 8.40 2.96 10.15
N TYR A 175 8.39 3.00 8.78
CA TYR A 175 9.54 3.49 8.04
C TYR A 175 9.24 4.63 7.09
N PRO A 176 10.22 5.58 6.90
CA PRO A 176 10.13 6.59 5.86
C PRO A 176 10.18 5.96 4.45
N PRO A 177 9.73 6.68 3.42
CA PRO A 177 9.21 8.05 3.46
C PRO A 177 7.76 8.11 3.96
N TYR A 178 7.44 9.15 4.74
CA TYR A 178 6.08 9.34 5.29
C TYR A 178 5.14 9.95 4.26
N LEU A 179 4.91 9.21 3.20
CA LEU A 179 4.00 9.56 2.11
C LEU A 179 2.54 9.25 2.50
N PRO A 180 1.56 9.91 1.88
CA PRO A 180 0.17 9.50 1.96
C PRO A 180 -0.01 8.05 1.53
N ARG A 181 -0.87 7.30 2.24
CA ARG A 181 -0.94 5.86 2.08
C ARG A 181 -2.35 5.32 2.04
N VAL A 182 -2.45 4.13 1.47
CA VAL A 182 -3.65 3.27 1.53
C VAL A 182 -3.28 2.00 2.28
N SER A 183 -3.99 1.71 3.35
CA SER A 183 -3.79 0.50 4.16
C SER A 183 -5.14 -0.10 4.58
N PHE A 184 -5.11 -1.30 5.18
CA PHE A 184 -6.28 -1.85 5.83
C PHE A 184 -6.43 -1.31 7.26
N ASP A 185 -7.68 -1.13 7.69
CA ASP A 185 -8.04 -0.72 9.05
C ASP A 185 -7.79 -1.88 10.02
N SER A 186 -6.55 -1.98 10.53
CA SER A 186 -6.14 -3.07 11.43
C SER A 186 -6.93 -3.07 12.74
N LEU A 187 -7.24 -1.89 13.28
CA LEU A 187 -8.06 -1.78 14.49
C LEU A 187 -9.46 -2.35 14.27
N HIS A 188 -10.10 -1.94 13.18
CA HIS A 188 -11.43 -2.44 12.83
C HIS A 188 -11.41 -3.94 12.54
N THR A 189 -10.35 -4.45 11.92
CA THR A 189 -10.17 -5.88 11.63
C THR A 189 -10.19 -6.70 12.92
N VAL A 190 -9.35 -6.35 13.90
CA VAL A 190 -9.28 -7.09 15.18
C VAL A 190 -10.55 -6.93 15.99
N ALA A 191 -11.07 -5.70 16.08
CA ALA A 191 -12.31 -5.43 16.79
C ALA A 191 -13.48 -6.23 16.21
N SER A 192 -13.60 -6.30 14.88
CA SER A 192 -14.63 -7.10 14.21
C SER A 192 -14.47 -8.60 14.49
N CYS A 193 -13.25 -9.13 14.43
CA CYS A 193 -13.01 -10.54 14.76
C CYS A 193 -13.41 -10.85 16.22
N LEU A 194 -13.04 -9.98 17.15
CA LEU A 194 -13.40 -10.14 18.58
C LEU A 194 -14.92 -10.08 18.79
N GLN A 195 -15.60 -9.12 18.17
CA GLN A 195 -17.06 -8.96 18.26
C GLN A 195 -17.81 -10.15 17.67
N GLU A 196 -17.39 -10.63 16.50
CA GLU A 196 -18.02 -11.77 15.84
C GLU A 196 -17.81 -13.06 16.63
N LEU A 197 -16.58 -13.33 17.08
CA LEU A 197 -16.32 -14.50 17.92
C LEU A 197 -17.11 -14.45 19.24
N GLN A 198 -17.21 -13.27 19.87
CA GLN A 198 -18.00 -13.08 21.08
C GLN A 198 -19.50 -13.33 20.81
N SER A 199 -20.03 -12.84 19.69
CA SER A 199 -21.44 -13.07 19.28
C SER A 199 -21.75 -14.55 19.05
N LEU A 200 -20.76 -15.33 18.59
CA LEU A 200 -20.83 -16.78 18.43
C LEU A 200 -20.65 -17.54 19.77
N GLY A 201 -20.52 -16.83 20.89
CA GLY A 201 -20.48 -17.40 22.23
C GLY A 201 -19.07 -17.80 22.71
N TYR A 202 -18.00 -17.45 21.98
CA TYR A 202 -16.63 -17.63 22.45
C TYR A 202 -16.29 -16.60 23.53
N LYS A 203 -15.53 -17.01 24.54
CA LYS A 203 -15.20 -16.16 25.69
C LYS A 203 -13.69 -16.01 25.91
N ARG A 204 -12.93 -17.08 25.62
CA ARG A 204 -11.49 -17.16 25.85
C ARG A 204 -10.75 -16.97 24.52
N ILE A 205 -10.89 -15.75 23.98
CA ILE A 205 -10.38 -15.42 22.65
C ILE A 205 -8.91 -15.03 22.76
N GLY A 206 -8.02 -15.78 22.11
CA GLY A 206 -6.60 -15.47 22.01
C GLY A 206 -6.22 -14.82 20.68
N LEU A 207 -5.03 -14.24 20.61
CA LEU A 207 -4.41 -13.74 19.38
C LEU A 207 -3.03 -14.37 19.21
N SER A 208 -2.79 -14.98 18.06
CA SER A 208 -1.49 -15.52 17.64
C SER A 208 -0.91 -14.65 16.52
N ILE A 209 0.22 -13.98 16.78
CA ILE A 209 0.78 -12.97 15.89
C ILE A 209 2.30 -12.88 15.95
N PRO A 210 3.04 -12.76 14.80
CA PRO A 210 4.45 -12.41 14.84
C PRO A 210 4.69 -11.05 15.49
N ALA A 211 5.64 -10.96 16.41
CA ALA A 211 5.95 -9.73 17.14
C ALA A 211 6.27 -8.56 16.22
N LYS A 212 7.01 -8.83 15.13
CA LYS A 212 7.34 -7.80 14.13
C LYS A 212 6.10 -7.29 13.38
N HIS A 213 5.09 -8.14 13.15
CA HIS A 213 3.85 -7.70 12.52
C HIS A 213 3.07 -6.76 13.43
N ASP A 214 2.95 -7.09 14.71
CA ASP A 214 2.27 -6.25 15.70
C ASP A 214 3.00 -4.91 15.92
N SER A 215 4.33 -4.95 16.11
CA SER A 215 5.13 -3.73 16.30
C SER A 215 5.08 -2.79 15.10
N SER A 216 5.13 -3.32 13.86
CA SER A 216 5.03 -2.53 12.64
C SER A 216 3.68 -1.81 12.51
N GLN A 217 2.66 -2.27 13.21
CA GLN A 217 1.32 -1.67 13.30
C GLN A 217 1.13 -0.87 14.60
N LEU A 218 2.22 -0.50 15.30
CA LEU A 218 2.19 0.23 16.56
C LEU A 218 1.35 -0.48 17.65
N HIS A 219 1.43 -1.80 17.70
CA HIS A 219 0.74 -2.66 18.68
C HIS A 219 -0.80 -2.52 18.69
N VAL A 220 -1.38 -2.15 17.54
CA VAL A 220 -2.84 -2.02 17.40
C VAL A 220 -3.54 -3.36 17.64
N TRP A 221 -2.93 -4.47 17.23
CA TRP A 221 -3.51 -5.81 17.35
C TRP A 221 -3.55 -6.26 18.82
N SER A 222 -2.40 -6.28 19.48
CA SER A 222 -2.30 -6.64 20.89
C SER A 222 -3.05 -5.65 21.78
N GLY A 223 -2.96 -4.35 21.50
CA GLY A 223 -3.68 -3.31 22.25
C GLY A 223 -5.20 -3.49 22.20
N CYS A 224 -5.77 -3.80 21.04
CA CYS A 224 -7.20 -4.07 20.89
C CYS A 224 -7.62 -5.33 21.65
N LEU A 225 -6.85 -6.42 21.55
CA LEU A 225 -7.09 -7.65 22.29
C LEU A 225 -7.07 -7.43 23.82
N LEU A 226 -6.02 -6.78 24.32
CA LEU A 226 -5.86 -6.54 25.76
C LEU A 226 -6.97 -5.63 26.31
N MET A 227 -7.37 -4.60 25.55
CA MET A 227 -8.52 -3.78 25.94
C MET A 227 -9.82 -4.59 25.95
N HIS A 228 -10.04 -5.46 24.96
CA HIS A 228 -11.20 -6.37 24.94
C HIS A 228 -11.25 -7.23 26.20
N HIS A 229 -10.14 -7.87 26.57
CA HIS A 229 -10.07 -8.70 27.81
C HIS A 229 -10.21 -7.88 29.08
N ARG A 230 -9.82 -6.61 29.07
CA ARG A 230 -10.08 -5.69 30.20
C ARG A 230 -11.57 -5.40 30.36
N MET A 231 -12.30 -5.26 29.25
CA MET A 231 -13.74 -4.99 29.26
C MET A 231 -14.57 -6.26 29.51
N TYR A 232 -14.09 -7.41 29.03
CA TYR A 232 -14.77 -8.71 29.11
C TYR A 232 -13.83 -9.77 29.73
N PRO A 233 -13.60 -9.73 31.07
CA PRO A 233 -12.67 -10.64 31.71
C PRO A 233 -13.09 -12.10 31.57
N CYS A 234 -12.19 -12.97 31.13
CA CYS A 234 -12.45 -14.40 30.89
C CYS A 234 -11.50 -15.33 31.66
N GLY A 235 -10.61 -14.78 32.52
CA GLY A 235 -9.66 -15.55 33.30
C GLY A 235 -8.44 -16.07 32.55
N MET A 236 -8.20 -15.66 31.29
CA MET A 236 -6.91 -15.86 30.63
C MET A 236 -5.87 -14.91 31.25
N LYS A 237 -4.68 -15.45 31.59
CA LYS A 237 -3.58 -14.66 32.12
C LYS A 237 -2.86 -13.88 31.03
N ASP A 238 -2.63 -14.55 29.90
CA ASP A 238 -2.00 -13.97 28.73
C ASP A 238 -2.74 -14.40 27.45
N PRO A 239 -3.67 -13.60 26.95
CA PRO A 239 -4.43 -13.92 25.73
C PRO A 239 -3.61 -13.72 24.45
N LEU A 240 -2.39 -13.18 24.54
CA LEU A 240 -1.53 -12.88 23.40
C LEU A 240 -0.42 -13.92 23.27
N PHE A 241 -0.38 -14.63 22.14
CA PHE A 241 0.78 -15.39 21.70
C PHE A 241 1.56 -14.57 20.68
N SER A 242 2.56 -13.83 21.14
CA SER A 242 3.46 -13.04 20.30
C SER A 242 4.79 -13.77 20.13
N TYR A 243 5.19 -14.04 18.89
CA TYR A 243 6.38 -14.84 18.59
C TYR A 243 7.38 -14.11 17.69
N PRO A 244 8.71 -14.38 17.84
CA PRO A 244 9.77 -13.62 17.18
C PRO A 244 9.93 -13.95 15.68
N SER A 245 9.55 -15.16 15.27
CA SER A 245 9.67 -15.62 13.88
C SER A 245 8.52 -15.09 13.00
N PRO A 246 8.74 -14.87 11.70
CA PRO A 246 7.64 -14.65 10.76
C PRO A 246 6.80 -15.91 10.53
N ASN A 247 7.28 -17.10 10.94
CA ASN A 247 6.61 -18.38 10.73
C ASN A 247 6.34 -19.07 12.07
N ILE A 248 5.08 -19.35 12.37
CA ILE A 248 4.66 -20.05 13.60
C ILE A 248 5.26 -21.46 13.72
N LYS A 249 5.61 -22.10 12.59
CA LYS A 249 6.24 -23.43 12.59
C LYS A 249 7.64 -23.45 13.26
N ASP A 250 8.26 -22.31 13.43
CA ASP A 250 9.57 -22.20 14.13
C ASP A 250 9.41 -22.20 15.66
N VAL A 251 8.19 -22.06 16.17
CA VAL A 251 7.85 -21.90 17.61
C VAL A 251 6.68 -22.80 18.01
N VAL A 252 6.61 -24.01 17.44
CA VAL A 252 5.47 -24.93 17.65
C VAL A 252 5.31 -25.34 19.12
N ASP A 253 6.41 -25.65 19.81
CA ASP A 253 6.37 -26.06 21.21
C ASP A 253 5.87 -24.92 22.11
N ASP A 254 6.31 -23.69 21.87
CA ASP A 254 5.85 -22.50 22.60
C ASP A 254 4.35 -22.24 22.33
N PHE A 255 3.92 -22.42 21.09
CA PHE A 255 2.50 -22.29 20.73
C PHE A 255 1.65 -23.33 21.46
N TYR A 256 2.10 -24.59 21.53
CA TYR A 256 1.39 -25.66 22.25
C TYR A 256 1.36 -25.42 23.76
N ALA A 257 2.47 -24.95 24.35
CA ALA A 257 2.52 -24.60 25.76
C ALA A 257 1.54 -23.47 26.09
N TRP A 258 1.48 -22.43 25.25
CA TRP A 258 0.52 -21.34 25.39
C TRP A 258 -0.93 -21.80 25.28
N VAL A 259 -1.25 -22.68 24.31
CA VAL A 259 -2.60 -23.26 24.16
C VAL A 259 -3.00 -24.06 25.40
N ASP A 260 -2.09 -24.89 25.94
CA ASP A 260 -2.34 -25.72 27.15
C ASP A 260 -2.54 -24.87 28.41
N GLU A 261 -1.75 -23.81 28.57
CA GLU A 261 -1.84 -22.92 29.71
C GLU A 261 -3.06 -22.01 29.65
N GLN A 262 -3.24 -21.33 28.53
CA GLN A 262 -4.28 -20.31 28.39
C GLN A 262 -5.65 -20.89 28.04
N LYS A 263 -5.71 -22.09 27.47
CA LYS A 263 -6.94 -22.81 27.07
C LYS A 263 -7.94 -21.91 26.32
N PRO A 264 -7.51 -21.27 25.21
CA PRO A 264 -8.43 -20.47 24.41
C PRO A 264 -9.57 -21.33 23.87
N ASP A 265 -10.76 -20.77 23.71
CA ASP A 265 -11.87 -21.40 22.97
C ASP A 265 -11.94 -20.87 21.52
N ALA A 266 -11.26 -19.76 21.23
CA ALA A 266 -11.04 -19.25 19.89
C ALA A 266 -9.68 -18.54 19.77
N ILE A 267 -9.04 -18.59 18.60
CA ILE A 267 -7.78 -17.91 18.32
C ILE A 267 -7.93 -17.07 17.04
N ILE A 268 -7.63 -15.79 17.15
CA ILE A 268 -7.42 -14.93 15.98
C ILE A 268 -5.97 -15.15 15.51
N CYS A 269 -5.75 -15.46 14.24
CA CYS A 269 -4.42 -15.69 13.68
C CYS A 269 -4.25 -14.99 12.33
N ILE A 270 -2.99 -14.77 11.94
CA ILE A 270 -2.62 -14.23 10.64
C ILE A 270 -1.88 -15.24 9.77
N ASP A 271 -1.57 -16.40 10.32
CA ASP A 271 -0.90 -17.50 9.62
C ASP A 271 -1.92 -18.55 9.16
N ARG A 272 -1.54 -19.33 8.14
CA ARG A 272 -2.34 -20.42 7.59
C ARG A 272 -2.08 -21.79 8.25
N TYR A 273 -1.12 -21.88 9.15
CA TYR A 273 -0.65 -23.13 9.71
C TYR A 273 -1.28 -23.49 11.06
N SER A 274 -1.86 -22.52 11.76
CA SER A 274 -2.48 -22.74 13.08
C SER A 274 -3.49 -23.89 13.10
N ARG A 275 -4.27 -24.09 12.01
CA ARG A 275 -5.21 -25.21 11.87
C ARG A 275 -4.50 -26.57 11.88
N GLU A 276 -3.44 -26.70 11.05
CA GLU A 276 -2.64 -27.93 10.97
C GLU A 276 -1.96 -28.24 12.29
N LEU A 277 -1.42 -27.23 12.97
CA LEU A 277 -0.75 -27.38 14.27
C LEU A 277 -1.71 -27.84 15.35
N LEU A 278 -2.90 -27.25 15.45
CA LEU A 278 -3.93 -27.68 16.42
C LEU A 278 -4.37 -29.11 16.14
N GLN A 279 -4.63 -29.48 14.89
CA GLN A 279 -5.01 -30.83 14.49
C GLN A 279 -3.90 -31.85 14.77
N ALA A 280 -2.63 -31.51 14.55
CA ALA A 280 -1.49 -32.36 14.89
C ALA A 280 -1.38 -32.62 16.40
N LYS A 281 -1.82 -31.66 17.23
CA LYS A 281 -1.93 -31.80 18.68
C LYS A 281 -3.19 -32.60 19.13
N GLY A 282 -4.05 -33.00 18.19
CA GLY A 282 -5.31 -33.69 18.49
C GLY A 282 -6.47 -32.77 18.84
N ILE A 283 -6.35 -31.47 18.64
CA ILE A 283 -7.38 -30.46 18.91
C ILE A 283 -8.25 -30.28 17.65
N ARG A 284 -9.55 -30.43 17.80
CA ARG A 284 -10.50 -30.30 16.70
C ARG A 284 -10.90 -28.84 16.45
N VAL A 285 -10.83 -28.43 15.20
CA VAL A 285 -11.27 -27.10 14.77
C VAL A 285 -12.56 -27.27 13.97
N PRO A 286 -13.67 -26.64 14.34
CA PRO A 286 -13.85 -25.63 15.39
C PRO A 286 -14.37 -26.19 16.74
N GLN A 287 -14.48 -27.53 16.93
CA GLN A 287 -15.20 -28.14 18.05
C GLN A 287 -14.56 -27.82 19.41
N ASP A 288 -13.24 -27.91 19.48
CA ASP A 288 -12.47 -27.67 20.71
C ASP A 288 -11.94 -26.22 20.74
N ILE A 289 -11.33 -25.76 19.65
CA ILE A 289 -10.84 -24.38 19.49
C ILE A 289 -11.27 -23.87 18.10
N ALA A 290 -11.89 -22.69 18.05
CA ALA A 290 -12.17 -22.02 16.80
C ALA A 290 -10.98 -21.22 16.30
N LEU A 291 -10.90 -21.01 14.98
CA LEU A 291 -9.93 -20.11 14.36
C LEU A 291 -10.65 -19.00 13.58
N ALA A 292 -10.13 -17.78 13.72
CA ALA A 292 -10.51 -16.64 12.89
C ALA A 292 -9.28 -16.07 12.22
N HIS A 293 -9.25 -16.05 10.88
CA HIS A 293 -8.13 -15.47 10.15
C HIS A 293 -8.33 -13.96 9.95
N SER A 294 -7.31 -13.17 10.24
CA SER A 294 -7.37 -11.72 10.15
C SER A 294 -7.42 -11.17 8.72
N ALA A 295 -7.07 -12.01 7.74
CA ALA A 295 -7.11 -11.67 6.32
C ALA A 295 -7.47 -12.94 5.53
N VAL A 296 -8.77 -13.23 5.40
CA VAL A 296 -9.23 -14.41 4.64
C VAL A 296 -8.95 -14.18 3.16
N GLU A 297 -8.10 -15.07 2.61
CA GLU A 297 -7.65 -15.07 1.22
C GLU A 297 -7.74 -16.48 0.63
N ARG A 298 -7.25 -16.66 -0.60
CA ARG A 298 -7.36 -17.94 -1.35
C ARG A 298 -6.87 -19.14 -0.57
N ASP A 299 -5.75 -19.02 0.15
CA ASP A 299 -5.12 -20.13 0.88
C ASP A 299 -5.92 -20.58 2.11
N VAL A 300 -6.82 -19.71 2.59
CA VAL A 300 -7.67 -19.93 3.76
C VAL A 300 -9.12 -19.54 3.44
N ALA A 301 -9.55 -19.75 2.20
CA ALA A 301 -10.85 -19.29 1.70
C ALA A 301 -12.06 -19.93 2.43
N ASP A 302 -11.88 -21.10 3.03
CA ASP A 302 -12.89 -21.79 3.82
C ASP A 302 -12.88 -21.42 5.31
N TRP A 303 -11.96 -20.56 5.75
CA TRP A 303 -11.87 -20.15 7.16
C TRP A 303 -12.88 -19.06 7.49
N SER A 304 -13.28 -19.05 8.75
CA SER A 304 -13.93 -17.88 9.34
C SER A 304 -12.92 -16.78 9.58
N GLY A 305 -13.33 -15.52 9.44
CA GLY A 305 -12.44 -14.41 9.68
C GLY A 305 -12.77 -13.17 8.88
N TYR A 306 -11.84 -12.25 8.82
CA TYR A 306 -12.01 -10.96 8.18
C TYR A 306 -11.52 -11.00 6.73
N LYS A 307 -12.46 -10.93 5.78
CA LYS A 307 -12.15 -10.95 4.36
C LYS A 307 -11.79 -9.56 3.87
N ILE A 308 -10.62 -9.43 3.25
CA ILE A 308 -10.12 -8.18 2.68
C ILE A 308 -10.05 -8.27 1.14
N ASP A 309 -10.17 -7.12 0.46
CA ASP A 309 -9.95 -7.03 -0.99
C ASP A 309 -8.63 -6.31 -1.27
N ARG A 310 -7.58 -7.08 -1.50
CA ARG A 310 -6.25 -6.54 -1.83
C ARG A 310 -6.22 -5.84 -3.19
N SER A 311 -7.04 -6.26 -4.13
CA SER A 311 -7.14 -5.57 -5.42
C SER A 311 -7.75 -4.18 -5.25
N ALA A 312 -8.72 -4.01 -4.33
CA ALA A 312 -9.23 -2.69 -3.96
C ALA A 312 -8.15 -1.80 -3.34
N GLN A 313 -7.21 -2.36 -2.57
CA GLN A 313 -6.07 -1.59 -2.06
C GLN A 313 -5.22 -1.05 -3.21
N GLY A 314 -4.90 -1.89 -4.20
CA GLY A 314 -4.17 -1.47 -5.39
C GLY A 314 -4.88 -0.35 -6.15
N ARG A 315 -6.18 -0.50 -6.41
CA ARG A 315 -7.01 0.53 -7.07
C ARG A 315 -7.02 1.84 -6.31
N ALA A 316 -7.32 1.80 -5.02
CA ALA A 316 -7.38 3.00 -4.17
C ALA A 316 -6.02 3.72 -4.08
N THR A 317 -4.91 2.98 -4.14
CA THR A 317 -3.57 3.58 -4.14
C THR A 317 -3.31 4.37 -5.41
N VAL A 318 -3.73 3.86 -6.57
CA VAL A 318 -3.62 4.61 -7.83
C VAL A 318 -4.54 5.82 -7.82
N ASP A 319 -5.77 5.69 -7.31
CA ASP A 319 -6.70 6.82 -7.20
C ASP A 319 -6.13 7.95 -6.32
N LEU A 320 -5.53 7.59 -5.18
CA LEU A 320 -4.84 8.55 -4.31
C LEU A 320 -3.67 9.23 -5.03
N LEU A 321 -2.84 8.46 -5.76
CA LEU A 321 -1.74 9.01 -6.56
C LEU A 321 -2.27 9.98 -7.62
N MET A 322 -3.30 9.59 -8.36
CA MET A 322 -3.89 10.43 -9.41
C MET A 322 -4.47 11.73 -8.83
N SER A 323 -5.16 11.66 -7.70
CA SER A 323 -5.66 12.86 -7.00
C SER A 323 -4.52 13.82 -6.66
N ARG A 324 -3.43 13.32 -6.09
CA ARG A 324 -2.25 14.13 -5.75
C ARG A 324 -1.57 14.73 -7.00
N MET A 325 -1.45 13.93 -8.07
CA MET A 325 -0.90 14.40 -9.34
C MET A 325 -1.76 15.53 -9.95
N ILE A 326 -3.09 15.43 -9.87
CA ILE A 326 -4.01 16.49 -10.32
C ILE A 326 -3.77 17.80 -9.57
N HIS A 327 -3.48 17.72 -8.27
CA HIS A 327 -3.24 18.88 -7.42
C HIS A 327 -1.77 19.34 -7.41
N ASN A 328 -0.88 18.69 -8.19
CA ASN A 328 0.58 18.98 -8.23
C ASN A 328 1.23 18.92 -6.83
N GLU A 329 0.87 17.93 -6.04
CA GLU A 329 1.37 17.74 -4.67
C GLU A 329 2.70 16.97 -4.68
N PHE A 330 3.75 17.62 -5.14
CA PHE A 330 5.11 17.08 -5.17
C PHE A 330 5.73 17.01 -3.78
N GLY A 331 6.71 16.15 -3.64
CA GLY A 331 7.50 16.04 -2.41
C GLY A 331 6.84 15.22 -1.31
N ILE A 332 7.53 15.15 -0.18
CA ILE A 332 7.02 14.56 1.04
C ILE A 332 6.16 15.60 1.76
N PRO A 333 4.87 15.37 2.01
CA PRO A 333 4.03 16.36 2.67
C PRO A 333 4.43 16.54 4.14
N ALA A 334 4.24 17.75 4.67
CA ALA A 334 4.46 18.04 6.09
C ALA A 334 3.53 17.22 7.01
N SER A 335 2.36 16.82 6.51
CA SER A 335 1.41 15.95 7.21
C SER A 335 0.95 14.84 6.26
N SER A 336 1.26 13.60 6.60
CA SER A 336 0.83 12.44 5.85
C SER A 336 -0.62 12.09 6.17
N THR A 337 -1.37 11.69 5.15
CA THR A 337 -2.75 11.20 5.28
C THR A 337 -2.82 9.69 5.10
N GLU A 338 -3.86 9.06 5.65
CA GLU A 338 -4.08 7.63 5.52
C GLU A 338 -5.52 7.34 5.07
N THR A 339 -5.66 6.56 4.01
CA THR A 339 -6.93 5.99 3.57
C THR A 339 -7.01 4.56 4.06
N LEU A 340 -7.99 4.27 4.92
CA LEU A 340 -8.20 2.96 5.52
C LEU A 340 -9.30 2.21 4.78
N LEU A 341 -8.98 1.01 4.31
CA LEU A 341 -9.93 0.08 3.71
C LEU A 341 -10.45 -0.89 4.76
N ARG A 342 -11.74 -1.19 4.71
CA ARG A 342 -12.40 -2.17 5.56
C ARG A 342 -12.82 -3.37 4.74
N GLY A 343 -12.60 -4.55 5.31
CA GLY A 343 -13.18 -5.79 4.83
C GLY A 343 -14.50 -6.10 5.54
N GLN A 344 -14.89 -7.35 5.47
CA GLN A 344 -16.12 -7.86 6.10
C GLN A 344 -15.84 -9.20 6.74
N TRP A 345 -16.59 -9.52 7.81
CA TRP A 345 -16.55 -10.86 8.38
C TRP A 345 -17.09 -11.89 7.38
N GLN A 346 -16.41 -13.02 7.28
CA GLN A 346 -16.83 -14.20 6.55
C GLN A 346 -17.00 -15.35 7.52
N HIS A 347 -18.16 -15.98 7.50
CA HIS A 347 -18.37 -17.27 8.15
C HIS A 347 -17.75 -18.39 7.31
N GLY A 348 -17.00 -19.26 7.94
CA GLY A 348 -16.32 -20.38 7.30
C GLY A 348 -16.38 -21.64 8.16
N SER A 349 -15.54 -22.62 7.85
CA SER A 349 -15.53 -23.93 8.50
C SER A 349 -14.80 -23.95 9.85
N THR A 350 -14.12 -22.86 10.24
CA THR A 350 -13.24 -22.80 11.41
C THR A 350 -13.87 -22.14 12.65
N SER A 351 -15.13 -21.74 12.59
CA SER A 351 -15.94 -21.29 13.74
C SER A 351 -17.32 -21.96 13.72
N ARG A 352 -18.04 -21.83 14.85
CA ARG A 352 -19.46 -22.26 14.88
C ARG A 352 -20.27 -21.47 13.88
N PRO A 353 -21.33 -22.06 13.29
CA PRO A 353 -22.27 -21.31 12.47
C PRO A 353 -22.99 -20.27 13.34
N PRO A 354 -23.49 -19.18 12.74
CA PRO A 354 -24.39 -18.27 13.43
C PRO A 354 -25.63 -19.04 13.87
N GLY A 355 -26.11 -18.75 15.08
CA GLY A 355 -27.33 -19.34 15.67
C GLY A 355 -28.59 -18.87 14.99
#